data_4e46c31fa2dc87e365a2240922673397
#
_entry.id   4e46c31fa2dc87e365a2240922673397
#
_cell.length_a   1.000
_cell.length_b   1.000
_cell.length_c   1.000
_cell.angle_alpha   90.00
_cell.angle_beta   90.00
_cell.angle_gamma   90.00
#
_symmetry.space_group_name_H-M   'P 1'
#
loop_
_entity.id
_entity.type
_entity.pdbx_description
1 polymer ?
#
loop_
_entity_poly.entity_id
_entity_poly.type
_entity_poly.pdbx_seq_one_letter_code
_entity_poly.pdbx_strand_id
1 'polypeptide(L)'
;MESRAFGVSLALSLLAGSALAQPYHAPRTAYGQPDLQGTWTTATITPLTRDPKYGKRNVLTKQEADALEQATREQVARADAPTPPEATVKDLKNADCGADGISGFNCGYNQGWKDPGTTLIDINGEKRASIITSPVNGQFPARAAAPGAQQARARTRNRTDNPEGFSLGERCLLSFGSSAGPPMLPLMYNNTYQIVQSKDEVAIDVEMVHDVRHVRLNARHLPASMKVWMGDSIGHWEGDTLVVETTNMRPEQGLRGASPNQKVTERFTRIGPNKISYRFTIEDPGVYAEPISGEVAMNTTKGQVYEYACHEGNYALSGMLAGARAEEKAAREAQAGGGNKGGGGN
;
A
#
# COMPACT_ATOMS: atom_id res chain seq x y z
N MET A 1 63.45 17.09 -59.70
CA MET A 1 63.19 15.83 -58.98
C MET A 1 62.36 16.20 -57.76
N GLU A 2 61.04 16.19 -57.91
CA GLU A 2 60.12 16.47 -56.84
C GLU A 2 59.55 15.19 -56.28
N SER A 3 59.82 15.00 -54.97
CA SER A 3 59.31 13.86 -54.22
C SER A 3 57.91 14.23 -53.67
N ARG A 4 56.85 13.54 -54.09
CA ARG A 4 55.52 13.64 -53.50
C ARG A 4 55.35 12.56 -52.44
N ALA A 5 55.19 13.01 -51.17
CA ALA A 5 54.82 12.16 -50.05
C ALA A 5 53.29 11.98 -50.00
N PHE A 6 52.84 10.73 -50.14
CA PHE A 6 51.43 10.36 -49.92
C PHE A 6 51.21 10.10 -48.41
N GLY A 7 50.44 10.95 -47.78
CA GLY A 7 49.97 10.73 -46.41
C GLY A 7 48.71 9.84 -46.41
N VAL A 8 48.80 8.67 -45.82
CA VAL A 8 47.64 7.78 -45.58
C VAL A 8 47.05 8.15 -44.22
N SER A 9 45.85 8.81 -44.22
CA SER A 9 45.07 9.05 -43.01
C SER A 9 44.28 7.78 -42.66
N LEU A 10 44.65 7.17 -41.55
CA LEU A 10 43.94 6.03 -40.97
C LEU A 10 42.78 6.55 -40.11
N ALA A 11 41.55 6.47 -40.63
CA ALA A 11 40.34 6.80 -39.86
C ALA A 11 40.01 5.67 -38.91
N LEU A 12 40.23 5.88 -37.62
CA LEU A 12 39.86 4.96 -36.56
C LEU A 12 38.36 5.14 -36.24
N SER A 13 37.50 4.27 -36.77
CA SER A 13 36.06 4.24 -36.48
C SER A 13 35.85 3.66 -35.07
N LEU A 14 35.58 4.50 -34.09
CA LEU A 14 35.12 4.10 -32.75
C LEU A 14 33.70 3.55 -32.88
N LEU A 15 33.54 2.25 -32.93
CA LEU A 15 32.30 1.54 -32.72
C LEU A 15 31.96 1.68 -31.22
N ALA A 16 31.14 2.67 -30.88
CA ALA A 16 30.50 2.73 -29.60
C ALA A 16 29.44 1.62 -29.52
N GLY A 17 29.87 0.43 -29.11
CA GLY A 17 28.96 -0.66 -28.78
C GLY A 17 28.07 -0.27 -27.63
N SER A 18 26.76 -0.13 -27.85
CA SER A 18 25.78 -0.05 -26.79
C SER A 18 25.90 -1.31 -25.94
N ALA A 19 26.56 -1.20 -24.79
CA ALA A 19 26.56 -2.28 -23.80
C ALA A 19 25.11 -2.46 -23.33
N LEU A 20 24.44 -3.45 -23.85
CA LEU A 20 23.17 -3.93 -23.29
C LEU A 20 23.47 -4.35 -21.86
N ALA A 21 22.94 -3.60 -20.90
CA ALA A 21 23.06 -3.95 -19.50
C ALA A 21 22.56 -5.39 -19.32
N GLN A 22 23.42 -6.28 -18.82
CA GLN A 22 23.02 -7.66 -18.55
C GLN A 22 21.90 -7.66 -17.50
N PRO A 23 20.89 -8.52 -17.64
CA PRO A 23 19.87 -8.68 -16.64
C PRO A 23 20.51 -8.99 -15.28
N TYR A 24 20.06 -8.31 -14.23
CA TYR A 24 20.51 -8.60 -12.88
C TYR A 24 20.02 -10.01 -12.47
N HIS A 25 20.92 -10.84 -12.00
CA HIS A 25 20.60 -12.15 -11.44
C HIS A 25 20.67 -12.07 -9.91
N ALA A 26 19.57 -12.42 -9.25
CA ALA A 26 19.52 -12.47 -7.79
C ALA A 26 20.52 -13.52 -7.25
N PRO A 27 21.22 -13.26 -6.15
CA PRO A 27 21.92 -14.30 -5.40
C PRO A 27 20.98 -15.46 -5.09
N ARG A 28 21.55 -16.62 -4.77
CA ARG A 28 20.77 -17.81 -4.43
C ARG A 28 20.87 -18.08 -2.94
N THR A 29 19.73 -18.47 -2.36
CA THR A 29 19.69 -19.02 -1.00
C THR A 29 20.40 -20.38 -0.93
N ALA A 30 20.61 -20.90 0.27
CA ALA A 30 21.13 -22.25 0.48
C ALA A 30 20.27 -23.37 -0.17
N TYR A 31 19.02 -23.05 -0.51
CA TYR A 31 18.07 -23.96 -1.16
C TYR A 31 18.06 -23.78 -2.70
N GLY A 32 18.93 -22.95 -3.26
CA GLY A 32 19.01 -22.67 -4.69
C GLY A 32 17.94 -21.71 -5.24
N GLN A 33 17.04 -21.20 -4.39
CA GLN A 33 16.01 -20.23 -4.74
C GLN A 33 16.63 -18.83 -4.93
N PRO A 34 16.06 -17.96 -5.78
CA PRO A 34 16.44 -16.55 -5.79
C PRO A 34 16.29 -15.93 -4.40
N ASP A 35 17.30 -15.19 -3.93
CA ASP A 35 17.32 -14.61 -2.61
C ASP A 35 16.56 -13.29 -2.57
N LEU A 36 15.38 -13.31 -1.95
CA LEU A 36 14.56 -12.14 -1.66
C LEU A 36 14.67 -11.69 -0.20
N GLN A 37 15.47 -12.41 0.62
CA GLN A 37 15.59 -12.13 2.05
C GLN A 37 16.13 -10.74 2.32
N GLY A 38 15.70 -10.18 3.43
CA GLY A 38 16.15 -8.86 3.88
C GLY A 38 15.02 -7.98 4.38
N THR A 39 15.38 -6.76 4.73
CA THR A 39 14.44 -5.72 5.16
C THR A 39 14.24 -4.74 4.02
N TRP A 40 12.99 -4.55 3.65
CA TRP A 40 12.54 -3.79 2.48
C TRP A 40 11.53 -2.74 2.87
N THR A 41 11.52 -1.60 2.16
CA THR A 41 10.46 -0.60 2.31
C THR A 41 9.76 -0.34 0.99
N THR A 42 8.44 -0.13 1.06
CA THR A 42 7.61 0.30 -0.07
C THR A 42 7.30 1.78 -0.05
N ALA A 43 7.86 2.54 0.90
CA ALA A 43 7.64 3.97 1.03
C ALA A 43 7.88 4.70 -0.30
N THR A 44 6.87 5.45 -0.77
CA THR A 44 6.90 6.18 -2.04
C THR A 44 5.83 7.26 -2.09
N ILE A 45 6.13 8.34 -2.80
CA ILE A 45 5.14 9.38 -3.11
C ILE A 45 4.34 9.10 -4.38
N THR A 46 4.58 7.97 -5.04
CA THR A 46 3.80 7.58 -6.23
C THR A 46 2.36 7.28 -5.82
N PRO A 47 1.37 7.99 -6.39
CA PRO A 47 -0.03 7.79 -6.01
C PRO A 47 -0.54 6.42 -6.49
N LEU A 48 -1.54 5.89 -5.78
CA LEU A 48 -2.19 4.64 -6.16
C LEU A 48 -2.81 4.74 -7.56
N THR A 49 -3.55 5.83 -7.83
CA THR A 49 -4.18 6.09 -9.13
C THR A 49 -3.47 7.23 -9.84
N ARG A 50 -3.49 7.20 -11.17
CA ARG A 50 -2.81 8.18 -12.02
C ARG A 50 -3.58 9.50 -12.07
N ASP A 51 -2.85 10.62 -11.96
CA ASP A 51 -3.42 11.94 -12.25
C ASP A 51 -3.92 11.95 -13.70
N PRO A 52 -5.17 12.35 -13.97
CA PRO A 52 -5.75 12.38 -15.32
C PRO A 52 -4.92 13.16 -16.35
N LYS A 53 -4.13 14.15 -15.91
CA LYS A 53 -3.25 14.92 -16.80
C LYS A 53 -2.22 14.08 -17.54
N TYR A 54 -1.83 12.92 -16.98
CA TYR A 54 -0.88 12.00 -17.62
C TYR A 54 -1.55 11.01 -18.59
N GLY A 55 -2.88 10.92 -18.61
CA GLY A 55 -3.64 10.04 -19.50
C GLY A 55 -3.20 8.59 -19.37
N LYS A 56 -2.74 8.00 -20.49
CA LYS A 56 -2.27 6.61 -20.55
C LYS A 56 -0.77 6.46 -20.19
N ARG A 57 -0.03 7.54 -20.03
CA ARG A 57 1.41 7.54 -19.79
C ARG A 57 1.72 7.26 -18.32
N ASN A 58 2.29 6.11 -18.01
CA ASN A 58 2.69 5.73 -16.65
C ASN A 58 4.15 6.06 -16.31
N VAL A 59 4.96 6.46 -17.30
CA VAL A 59 6.34 6.86 -17.07
C VAL A 59 6.43 8.38 -17.12
N LEU A 60 6.94 8.98 -16.06
CA LEU A 60 7.18 10.43 -15.97
C LEU A 60 8.46 10.79 -16.73
N THR A 61 8.49 11.99 -17.27
CA THR A 61 9.75 12.58 -17.73
C THR A 61 10.64 12.88 -16.52
N LYS A 62 11.96 12.99 -16.76
CA LYS A 62 12.90 13.34 -15.68
C LYS A 62 12.50 14.67 -15.01
N GLN A 63 12.12 15.67 -15.78
CA GLN A 63 11.71 16.98 -15.25
C GLN A 63 10.46 16.88 -14.36
N GLU A 64 9.45 16.12 -14.78
CA GLU A 64 8.23 15.92 -13.98
C GLU A 64 8.54 15.19 -12.67
N ALA A 65 9.37 14.15 -12.74
CA ALA A 65 9.75 13.37 -11.56
C ALA A 65 10.57 14.21 -10.57
N ASP A 66 11.58 14.93 -11.05
CA ASP A 66 12.43 15.79 -10.22
C ASP A 66 11.59 16.87 -9.52
N ALA A 67 10.64 17.49 -10.24
CA ALA A 67 9.76 18.53 -9.69
C ALA A 67 8.85 17.98 -8.56
N LEU A 68 8.27 16.79 -8.75
CA LEU A 68 7.42 16.16 -7.74
C LEU A 68 8.23 15.77 -6.49
N GLU A 69 9.39 15.15 -6.67
CA GLU A 69 10.25 14.75 -5.55
C GLU A 69 10.81 15.97 -4.81
N GLN A 70 11.15 17.04 -5.51
CA GLN A 70 11.62 18.30 -4.88
C GLN A 70 10.50 18.95 -4.08
N ALA A 71 9.31 19.11 -4.66
CA ALA A 71 8.16 19.70 -3.98
C ALA A 71 7.83 18.94 -2.68
N THR A 72 7.91 17.61 -2.72
CA THR A 72 7.69 16.77 -1.54
C THR A 72 8.77 17.01 -0.48
N ARG A 73 10.06 17.04 -0.85
CA ARG A 73 11.15 17.32 0.10
C ARG A 73 10.99 18.70 0.76
N GLU A 74 10.60 19.70 -0.03
CA GLU A 74 10.34 21.05 0.49
C GLU A 74 9.13 21.07 1.43
N GLN A 75 8.09 20.32 1.14
CA GLN A 75 6.92 20.18 2.00
C GLN A 75 7.29 19.52 3.33
N VAL A 76 8.06 18.43 3.30
CA VAL A 76 8.56 17.74 4.49
C VAL A 76 9.42 18.71 5.33
N ALA A 77 10.36 19.41 4.71
CA ALA A 77 11.23 20.37 5.39
C ALA A 77 10.43 21.52 6.06
N ARG A 78 9.37 22.02 5.40
CA ARG A 78 8.47 23.00 6.02
C ARG A 78 7.69 22.43 7.19
N ALA A 79 7.22 21.19 7.07
CA ALA A 79 6.44 20.55 8.12
C ALA A 79 7.28 20.12 9.34
N ASP A 80 8.59 19.90 9.14
CA ASP A 80 9.55 19.61 10.22
C ASP A 80 10.12 20.87 10.89
N ALA A 81 9.87 22.05 10.30
CA ALA A 81 10.34 23.31 10.87
C ALA A 81 9.72 23.54 12.27
N PRO A 82 10.49 24.04 13.24
CA PRO A 82 9.95 24.37 14.55
C PRO A 82 8.79 25.37 14.43
N THR A 83 7.72 25.13 15.18
CA THR A 83 6.62 26.07 15.27
C THR A 83 7.11 27.38 15.88
N PRO A 84 6.92 28.53 15.21
CA PRO A 84 7.33 29.83 15.76
C PRO A 84 6.67 30.07 17.13
N PRO A 85 7.40 30.63 18.10
CA PRO A 85 6.83 30.87 19.46
C PRO A 85 5.57 31.76 19.45
N GLU A 86 5.45 32.61 18.46
CA GLU A 86 4.32 33.55 18.26
C GLU A 86 3.15 32.92 17.46
N ALA A 87 3.27 31.68 17.00
CA ALA A 87 2.24 31.03 16.20
C ALA A 87 0.94 30.88 17.00
N THR A 88 -0.17 31.26 16.38
CA THR A 88 -1.51 31.15 16.95
C THR A 88 -2.20 29.87 16.47
N VAL A 89 -3.30 29.49 17.13
CA VAL A 89 -4.14 28.36 16.70
C VAL A 89 -4.66 28.54 15.27
N LYS A 90 -4.82 29.79 14.81
CA LYS A 90 -5.24 30.09 13.44
C LYS A 90 -4.14 29.75 12.43
N ASP A 91 -2.88 30.03 12.76
CA ASP A 91 -1.74 29.71 11.92
C ASP A 91 -1.55 28.20 11.81
N LEU A 92 -1.74 27.48 12.91
CA LEU A 92 -1.71 26.02 12.95
C LEU A 92 -2.86 25.37 12.16
N LYS A 93 -4.03 25.98 12.12
CA LYS A 93 -5.17 25.51 11.31
C LYS A 93 -4.99 25.73 9.81
N ASN A 94 -4.17 26.70 9.42
CA ASN A 94 -3.86 27.01 8.04
C ASN A 94 -2.60 26.29 7.52
N ALA A 95 -1.87 25.60 8.42
CA ALA A 95 -0.76 24.75 8.02
C ALA A 95 -1.30 23.63 7.14
N ASP A 96 -0.85 23.58 5.91
CA ASP A 96 -1.15 22.69 4.77
C ASP A 96 -1.78 21.31 5.09
N CYS A 97 -2.93 21.31 5.70
CA CYS A 97 -3.68 20.11 6.00
C CYS A 97 -4.58 19.65 4.84
N GLY A 98 -4.32 20.03 3.61
CA GLY A 98 -5.33 19.78 2.61
C GLY A 98 -4.93 19.65 1.16
N ALA A 99 -3.68 19.84 0.80
CA ALA A 99 -3.29 19.87 -0.61
C ALA A 99 -3.14 18.49 -1.27
N ASP A 100 -3.09 17.40 -0.50
CA ASP A 100 -2.76 16.05 -0.98
C ASP A 100 -3.95 15.09 -1.08
N GLY A 101 -5.17 15.54 -0.88
CA GLY A 101 -6.38 14.72 -0.98
C GLY A 101 -6.52 13.62 0.11
N ILE A 102 -5.56 13.53 1.03
CA ILE A 102 -5.58 12.63 2.20
C ILE A 102 -5.79 13.46 3.48
N SER A 103 -6.46 14.57 3.34
CA SER A 103 -6.50 15.72 4.22
C SER A 103 -7.02 15.50 5.64
N GLY A 104 -7.58 14.36 5.97
CA GLY A 104 -8.08 14.10 7.32
C GLY A 104 -7.03 13.56 8.29
N PHE A 105 -5.99 12.89 7.79
CA PHE A 105 -5.01 12.17 8.61
C PHE A 105 -3.69 12.92 8.83
N ASN A 106 -3.37 13.89 7.97
CA ASN A 106 -2.08 14.58 8.03
C ASN A 106 -1.99 15.67 9.11
N CYS A 107 -3.11 16.14 9.62
CA CYS A 107 -3.19 17.32 10.49
C CYS A 107 -2.92 17.04 11.97
N GLY A 108 -2.65 15.86 12.39
CA GLY A 108 -2.43 15.51 13.80
C GLY A 108 -1.11 14.84 14.11
N TYR A 109 -0.36 14.47 13.06
CA TYR A 109 0.90 13.77 13.22
C TYR A 109 2.07 14.68 12.82
N ASN A 110 3.09 14.75 13.66
CA ASN A 110 4.36 15.34 13.25
C ASN A 110 5.06 14.43 12.23
N GLN A 111 6.01 14.97 11.48
CA GLN A 111 6.69 14.23 10.40
C GLN A 111 7.51 13.06 10.92
N GLY A 112 7.99 13.10 12.17
CA GLY A 112 8.74 12.00 12.76
C GLY A 112 7.99 10.67 12.87
N TRP A 113 6.64 10.69 12.77
CA TRP A 113 5.79 9.49 12.77
C TRP A 113 5.36 9.07 11.39
N LYS A 114 5.73 9.80 10.34
CA LYS A 114 5.36 9.52 8.96
C LYS A 114 6.57 8.99 8.20
N ASP A 115 6.34 8.00 7.37
CA ASP A 115 7.34 7.49 6.42
C ASP A 115 6.67 7.21 5.07
N PRO A 116 6.05 8.21 4.43
CA PRO A 116 5.50 8.04 3.09
C PRO A 116 6.59 7.98 2.03
N GLY A 117 7.86 8.24 2.39
CA GLY A 117 8.96 8.43 1.47
C GLY A 117 8.96 9.81 0.82
N THR A 118 10.03 10.09 0.07
CA THR A 118 10.22 11.35 -0.68
C THR A 118 10.52 11.11 -2.15
N THR A 119 10.44 9.87 -2.61
CA THR A 119 10.79 9.46 -3.97
C THR A 119 9.66 8.72 -4.65
N LEU A 120 9.60 8.85 -5.96
CA LEU A 120 8.70 8.07 -6.81
C LEU A 120 9.22 6.65 -6.98
N ILE A 121 8.31 5.71 -7.25
CA ILE A 121 8.67 4.36 -7.69
C ILE A 121 9.57 4.47 -8.92
N ASP A 122 10.72 3.81 -8.83
CA ASP A 122 11.71 3.70 -9.89
C ASP A 122 11.91 2.23 -10.23
N ILE A 123 11.56 1.85 -11.44
CA ILE A 123 11.81 0.51 -11.98
C ILE A 123 12.69 0.66 -13.20
N ASN A 124 13.92 0.17 -13.14
CA ASN A 124 14.91 0.23 -14.22
C ASN A 124 15.18 1.66 -14.74
N GLY A 125 15.18 2.67 -13.84
CA GLY A 125 15.40 4.07 -14.19
C GLY A 125 14.14 4.82 -14.67
N GLU A 126 13.00 4.15 -14.73
CA GLU A 126 11.72 4.76 -15.09
C GLU A 126 10.90 5.11 -13.85
N LYS A 127 10.60 6.39 -13.67
CA LYS A 127 9.74 6.88 -12.59
C LYS A 127 8.26 6.71 -12.94
N ARG A 128 7.49 6.13 -12.02
CA ARG A 128 6.06 5.82 -12.23
C ARG A 128 5.14 6.97 -11.85
N ALA A 129 4.15 7.24 -12.69
CA ALA A 129 3.10 8.23 -12.42
C ALA A 129 1.96 7.69 -11.54
N SER A 130 1.85 6.37 -11.42
CA SER A 130 0.89 5.68 -10.54
C SER A 130 1.33 4.25 -10.26
N ILE A 131 0.85 3.71 -9.14
CA ILE A 131 1.01 2.29 -8.79
C ILE A 131 0.17 1.43 -9.74
N ILE A 132 -1.10 1.80 -10.00
CA ILE A 132 -1.96 1.07 -10.94
C ILE A 132 -1.41 1.24 -12.36
N THR A 133 -1.15 0.10 -13.01
CA THR A 133 -0.65 -0.01 -14.38
C THR A 133 -1.71 -0.50 -15.35
N SER A 134 -2.69 -1.28 -14.87
CA SER A 134 -3.86 -1.73 -15.61
C SER A 134 -5.11 -1.58 -14.73
N PRO A 135 -6.19 -0.99 -15.24
CA PRO A 135 -6.39 -0.44 -16.60
C PRO A 135 -5.36 0.63 -17.01
N VAL A 136 -5.14 0.76 -18.32
CA VAL A 136 -4.06 1.57 -18.89
C VAL A 136 -4.10 3.06 -18.51
N ASN A 137 -5.28 3.56 -18.12
CA ASN A 137 -5.46 4.93 -17.61
C ASN A 137 -5.01 5.07 -16.14
N GLY A 138 -4.59 3.98 -15.49
CA GLY A 138 -4.15 3.99 -14.09
C GLY A 138 -5.27 4.26 -13.08
N GLN A 139 -6.53 4.04 -13.47
CA GLN A 139 -7.70 4.21 -12.61
C GLN A 139 -8.28 2.85 -12.21
N PHE A 140 -9.07 2.84 -11.14
CA PHE A 140 -9.88 1.65 -10.85
C PHE A 140 -10.93 1.47 -11.95
N PRO A 141 -11.16 0.24 -12.41
CA PRO A 141 -12.23 -0.03 -13.36
C PRO A 141 -13.60 0.28 -12.74
N ALA A 142 -14.59 0.43 -13.62
CA ALA A 142 -15.97 0.53 -13.18
C ALA A 142 -16.33 -0.68 -12.30
N ARG A 143 -17.06 -0.41 -11.23
CA ARG A 143 -17.62 -1.51 -10.42
C ARG A 143 -18.75 -2.16 -11.19
N ALA A 144 -18.73 -3.48 -11.27
CA ALA A 144 -19.91 -4.24 -11.63
C ALA A 144 -21.02 -3.87 -10.62
N ALA A 145 -22.28 -3.79 -11.09
CA ALA A 145 -23.43 -3.55 -10.22
C ALA A 145 -23.61 -4.77 -9.28
N ALA A 146 -22.81 -4.84 -8.23
CA ALA A 146 -22.77 -5.99 -7.35
C ALA A 146 -23.77 -5.86 -6.20
N PRO A 147 -24.57 -6.91 -5.91
CA PRO A 147 -25.48 -6.94 -4.76
C PRO A 147 -24.78 -6.73 -3.40
N GLY A 148 -23.46 -7.01 -3.31
CA GLY A 148 -22.68 -6.88 -2.07
C GLY A 148 -22.25 -5.46 -1.69
N ALA A 149 -22.25 -4.51 -2.63
CA ALA A 149 -21.89 -3.12 -2.34
C ALA A 149 -22.87 -2.44 -1.37
N GLN A 150 -24.11 -2.91 -1.31
CA GLN A 150 -25.13 -2.46 -0.35
C GLN A 150 -24.86 -2.98 1.07
N GLN A 151 -24.31 -4.18 1.23
CA GLN A 151 -23.98 -4.75 2.54
C GLN A 151 -22.79 -4.03 3.20
N ALA A 152 -21.79 -3.60 2.41
CA ALA A 152 -20.71 -2.79 2.93
C ALA A 152 -21.18 -1.40 3.42
N ARG A 153 -22.18 -0.81 2.74
CA ARG A 153 -22.81 0.45 3.17
C ARG A 153 -23.77 0.27 4.36
N ALA A 154 -24.39 -0.88 4.51
CA ALA A 154 -25.25 -1.17 5.66
C ALA A 154 -24.46 -1.30 6.97
N ARG A 155 -23.22 -1.78 6.92
CA ARG A 155 -22.31 -1.85 8.08
C ARG A 155 -21.98 -0.48 8.69
N THR A 156 -22.09 0.61 7.95
CA THR A 156 -21.81 1.96 8.44
C THR A 156 -23.02 2.63 9.11
N ARG A 157 -24.19 2.04 9.03
CA ARG A 157 -25.44 2.70 9.49
C ARG A 157 -25.56 2.72 11.02
N ASN A 158 -25.04 1.69 11.69
CA ASN A 158 -24.99 1.60 13.14
C ASN A 158 -23.57 1.18 13.58
N ARG A 159 -22.61 2.05 13.32
CA ARG A 159 -21.18 1.76 13.53
C ARG A 159 -20.86 1.35 14.97
N THR A 160 -21.60 1.89 15.92
CA THR A 160 -21.38 1.70 17.36
C THR A 160 -22.22 0.59 17.98
N ASP A 161 -23.02 -0.15 17.22
CA ASP A 161 -23.80 -1.27 17.75
C ASP A 161 -22.87 -2.37 18.29
N ASN A 162 -21.82 -2.70 17.52
CA ASN A 162 -20.87 -3.76 17.84
C ASN A 162 -19.46 -3.36 17.37
N PRO A 163 -18.41 -3.97 17.92
CA PRO A 163 -17.03 -3.78 17.43
C PRO A 163 -16.88 -4.02 15.92
N GLU A 164 -17.66 -4.94 15.34
CA GLU A 164 -17.65 -5.27 13.90
C GLU A 164 -18.10 -4.09 13.00
N GLY A 165 -18.71 -3.07 13.55
CA GLY A 165 -19.01 -1.81 12.83
C GLY A 165 -17.77 -0.98 12.51
N PHE A 166 -16.65 -1.23 13.19
CA PHE A 166 -15.38 -0.53 13.01
C PHE A 166 -14.49 -1.27 11.99
N SER A 167 -13.58 -0.53 11.37
CA SER A 167 -12.63 -1.10 10.41
C SER A 167 -11.68 -2.09 11.07
N LEU A 168 -11.01 -2.91 10.26
CA LEU A 168 -10.03 -3.88 10.76
C LEU A 168 -8.85 -3.19 11.46
N GLY A 169 -8.43 -2.03 10.95
CA GLY A 169 -7.37 -1.23 11.58
C GLY A 169 -7.78 -0.65 12.93
N GLU A 170 -9.00 -0.12 13.06
CA GLU A 170 -9.52 0.38 14.34
C GLU A 170 -9.68 -0.73 15.38
N ARG A 171 -9.87 -1.96 14.93
CA ARG A 171 -9.97 -3.17 15.76
C ARG A 171 -8.62 -3.84 15.99
N CYS A 172 -7.54 -3.32 15.46
CA CYS A 172 -6.20 -3.93 15.50
C CYS A 172 -6.16 -5.38 14.96
N LEU A 173 -6.99 -5.71 13.98
CA LEU A 173 -7.01 -7.03 13.34
C LEU A 173 -6.11 -7.10 12.12
N LEU A 174 -6.06 -6.03 11.33
CA LEU A 174 -5.16 -5.84 10.18
C LEU A 174 -4.82 -4.35 10.07
N SER A 175 -3.94 -3.99 9.15
CA SER A 175 -3.59 -2.59 8.89
C SER A 175 -4.79 -1.75 8.42
N PHE A 176 -4.66 -0.43 8.51
CA PHE A 176 -5.68 0.53 8.08
C PHE A 176 -5.90 0.56 6.56
N GLY A 177 -5.01 0.02 5.80
CA GLY A 177 -5.10 -0.04 4.36
C GLY A 177 -4.81 -1.45 3.88
N SER A 178 -3.99 -1.53 2.84
CA SER A 178 -3.55 -2.80 2.27
C SER A 178 -2.04 -3.02 2.45
N SER A 179 -1.44 -2.56 3.57
CA SER A 179 0.00 -2.78 3.81
C SER A 179 0.31 -4.26 4.00
N ALA A 180 -0.48 -4.97 4.80
CA ALA A 180 -0.34 -6.42 4.97
C ALA A 180 -0.75 -7.19 3.70
N GLY A 181 -1.58 -6.58 2.87
CA GLY A 181 -2.04 -7.18 1.61
C GLY A 181 -2.92 -8.40 1.77
N PRO A 182 -3.02 -9.20 0.70
CA PRO A 182 -2.64 -8.87 -0.67
C PRO A 182 -3.64 -7.93 -1.37
N PRO A 183 -3.19 -7.05 -2.26
CA PRO A 183 -1.81 -6.68 -2.50
C PRO A 183 -1.23 -5.80 -1.39
N MET A 184 0.11 -5.85 -1.21
CA MET A 184 0.83 -4.98 -0.27
C MET A 184 1.03 -3.60 -0.90
N LEU A 185 0.39 -2.58 -0.34
CA LEU A 185 0.43 -1.21 -0.84
C LEU A 185 1.07 -0.27 0.17
N PRO A 186 1.85 0.72 -0.29
CA PRO A 186 2.44 1.72 0.60
C PRO A 186 1.36 2.54 1.30
N LEU A 187 1.63 2.89 2.55
CA LEU A 187 0.82 3.74 3.40
C LEU A 187 1.63 4.95 3.89
N MET A 188 1.02 5.72 4.78
CA MET A 188 1.63 6.92 5.35
C MET A 188 2.80 6.61 6.29
N TYR A 189 2.84 5.42 6.91
CA TYR A 189 3.84 5.00 7.88
C TYR A 189 3.93 3.47 7.96
N ASN A 190 4.98 2.93 8.59
CA ASN A 190 5.23 1.50 8.77
C ASN A 190 5.22 0.73 7.43
N ASN A 191 6.01 1.23 6.48
CA ASN A 191 6.12 0.63 5.14
C ASN A 191 7.24 -0.41 5.05
N THR A 192 7.71 -0.91 6.19
CA THR A 192 8.82 -1.86 6.27
C THR A 192 8.32 -3.30 6.27
N TYR A 193 9.01 -4.15 5.55
CA TYR A 193 8.75 -5.58 5.43
C TYR A 193 10.03 -6.35 5.65
N GLN A 194 9.94 -7.45 6.39
CA GLN A 194 11.03 -8.42 6.47
C GLN A 194 10.63 -9.69 5.71
N ILE A 195 11.46 -10.07 4.73
CA ILE A 195 11.27 -11.32 3.99
C ILE A 195 12.26 -12.35 4.48
N VAL A 196 11.78 -13.52 4.85
CA VAL A 196 12.55 -14.69 5.27
C VAL A 196 12.16 -15.88 4.40
N GLN A 197 13.14 -16.68 3.98
CA GLN A 197 12.91 -17.83 3.11
C GLN A 197 13.40 -19.11 3.78
N SER A 198 12.58 -20.13 3.71
CA SER A 198 12.97 -21.52 3.95
C SER A 198 12.88 -22.32 2.64
N LYS A 199 13.14 -23.62 2.71
CA LYS A 199 13.00 -24.50 1.55
C LYS A 199 11.56 -24.51 1.00
N ASP A 200 10.57 -24.52 1.89
CA ASP A 200 9.17 -24.82 1.57
C ASP A 200 8.23 -23.64 1.83
N GLU A 201 8.77 -22.50 2.30
CA GLU A 201 7.96 -21.35 2.69
C GLU A 201 8.72 -20.02 2.52
N VAL A 202 7.98 -18.96 2.20
CA VAL A 202 8.42 -17.59 2.31
C VAL A 202 7.52 -16.88 3.33
N ALA A 203 8.10 -16.37 4.40
CA ALA A 203 7.41 -15.54 5.39
C ALA A 203 7.68 -14.06 5.07
N ILE A 204 6.62 -13.27 5.07
CA ILE A 204 6.69 -11.81 4.89
C ILE A 204 6.12 -11.17 6.15
N ASP A 205 7.00 -10.69 7.01
CA ASP A 205 6.63 -9.92 8.19
C ASP A 205 6.35 -8.47 7.77
N VAL A 206 5.22 -7.95 8.22
CA VAL A 206 4.70 -6.62 7.87
C VAL A 206 4.73 -5.76 9.13
N GLU A 207 5.54 -4.71 9.14
CA GLU A 207 5.71 -3.83 10.30
C GLU A 207 4.38 -3.28 10.81
N MET A 208 3.47 -2.87 9.91
CA MET A 208 2.15 -2.40 10.28
C MET A 208 1.30 -3.54 10.88
N VAL A 209 0.99 -3.44 12.18
CA VAL A 209 0.21 -4.43 12.96
C VAL A 209 0.93 -5.78 13.10
N HIS A 210 2.23 -5.87 12.80
CA HIS A 210 3.09 -7.06 12.92
C HIS A 210 2.46 -8.35 12.36
N ASP A 211 1.75 -8.23 11.24
CA ASP A 211 1.15 -9.37 10.55
C ASP A 211 2.21 -10.16 9.77
N VAL A 212 2.20 -11.48 9.87
CA VAL A 212 3.08 -12.34 9.08
C VAL A 212 2.28 -13.08 8.02
N ARG A 213 2.65 -12.87 6.76
CA ARG A 213 2.10 -13.62 5.62
C ARG A 213 2.94 -14.86 5.37
N HIS A 214 2.30 -16.02 5.42
CA HIS A 214 2.89 -17.32 5.14
C HIS A 214 2.59 -17.74 3.70
N VAL A 215 3.61 -17.79 2.85
CA VAL A 215 3.52 -18.26 1.46
C VAL A 215 4.08 -19.66 1.37
N ARG A 216 3.21 -20.67 1.33
CA ARG A 216 3.58 -22.07 1.24
C ARG A 216 3.99 -22.42 -0.18
N LEU A 217 5.23 -22.85 -0.38
CA LEU A 217 5.76 -23.14 -1.71
C LEU A 217 5.28 -24.50 -2.23
N ASN A 218 4.91 -24.53 -3.52
CA ASN A 218 4.45 -25.73 -4.23
C ASN A 218 3.31 -26.49 -3.51
N ALA A 219 2.51 -25.76 -2.74
CA ALA A 219 1.39 -26.29 -1.98
C ALA A 219 0.07 -26.20 -2.76
N ARG A 220 -1.00 -26.69 -2.15
CA ARG A 220 -2.37 -26.48 -2.61
C ARG A 220 -3.09 -25.53 -1.68
N HIS A 221 -4.05 -24.77 -2.22
CA HIS A 221 -4.92 -23.96 -1.39
C HIS A 221 -5.71 -24.76 -0.37
N LEU A 222 -5.99 -24.12 0.75
CA LEU A 222 -6.95 -24.61 1.72
C LEU A 222 -8.35 -24.72 1.08
N PRO A 223 -9.24 -25.54 1.64
CA PRO A 223 -10.64 -25.59 1.18
C PRO A 223 -11.26 -24.19 1.12
N ALA A 224 -12.04 -23.91 0.09
CA ALA A 224 -12.66 -22.60 -0.15
C ALA A 224 -13.57 -22.11 0.99
N SER A 225 -14.05 -23.04 1.85
CA SER A 225 -14.82 -22.74 3.06
C SER A 225 -13.97 -22.15 4.20
N MET A 226 -12.63 -22.32 4.16
CA MET A 226 -11.71 -21.79 5.17
C MET A 226 -11.29 -20.37 4.77
N LYS A 227 -11.98 -19.37 5.29
CA LYS A 227 -11.65 -17.95 5.09
C LYS A 227 -10.75 -17.46 6.24
N VAL A 228 -9.58 -16.94 5.89
CA VAL A 228 -8.57 -16.46 6.85
C VAL A 228 -8.19 -15.03 6.60
N TRP A 229 -7.67 -14.35 7.63
CA TRP A 229 -7.10 -13.01 7.47
C TRP A 229 -5.88 -13.07 6.54
N MET A 230 -5.72 -12.07 5.69
CA MET A 230 -4.73 -11.98 4.62
C MET A 230 -4.87 -13.07 3.54
N GLY A 231 -5.87 -13.94 3.63
CA GLY A 231 -6.09 -15.04 2.70
C GLY A 231 -5.08 -16.18 2.83
N ASP A 232 -5.27 -17.19 2.01
CA ASP A 232 -4.42 -18.37 1.90
C ASP A 232 -3.47 -18.19 0.71
N SER A 233 -2.18 -18.01 1.00
CA SER A 233 -1.14 -17.77 0.01
C SER A 233 -0.36 -19.03 -0.28
N ILE A 234 -0.26 -19.40 -1.57
CA ILE A 234 0.66 -20.42 -2.09
C ILE A 234 1.60 -19.79 -3.09
N GLY A 235 2.78 -20.35 -3.26
CA GLY A 235 3.77 -19.80 -4.17
C GLY A 235 4.56 -20.84 -4.94
N HIS A 236 5.17 -20.39 -6.03
CA HIS A 236 6.14 -21.17 -6.78
C HIS A 236 7.14 -20.24 -7.48
N TRP A 237 8.25 -20.78 -7.94
CA TRP A 237 9.26 -20.02 -8.65
C TRP A 237 9.12 -20.15 -10.16
N GLU A 238 9.11 -19.01 -10.86
CA GLU A 238 9.24 -18.90 -12.31
C GLU A 238 10.56 -18.19 -12.64
N GLY A 239 11.62 -18.95 -12.87
CA GLY A 239 12.97 -18.39 -13.04
C GLY A 239 13.41 -17.63 -11.78
N ASP A 240 13.64 -16.33 -11.92
CA ASP A 240 14.05 -15.45 -10.80
C ASP A 240 12.86 -14.72 -10.13
N THR A 241 11.64 -15.13 -10.42
CA THR A 241 10.42 -14.51 -9.89
C THR A 241 9.69 -15.49 -8.97
N LEU A 242 9.42 -15.05 -7.73
CA LEU A 242 8.44 -15.70 -6.87
C LEU A 242 7.04 -15.28 -7.31
N VAL A 243 6.22 -16.23 -7.67
CA VAL A 243 4.80 -16.03 -7.99
C VAL A 243 3.97 -16.52 -6.81
N VAL A 244 3.12 -15.64 -6.29
CA VAL A 244 2.23 -15.94 -5.16
C VAL A 244 0.79 -15.79 -5.62
N GLU A 245 -0.02 -16.80 -5.38
CA GLU A 245 -1.47 -16.74 -5.55
C GLU A 245 -2.14 -16.75 -4.18
N THR A 246 -3.05 -15.80 -3.94
CA THR A 246 -3.79 -15.71 -2.69
C THR A 246 -5.29 -15.71 -2.97
N THR A 247 -5.97 -16.60 -2.28
CA THR A 247 -7.44 -16.76 -2.28
C THR A 247 -7.96 -16.85 -0.85
N ASN A 248 -9.20 -17.24 -0.65
CA ASN A 248 -9.79 -17.53 0.66
C ASN A 248 -9.71 -16.36 1.68
N MET A 249 -9.68 -15.13 1.19
CA MET A 249 -9.75 -13.95 2.06
C MET A 249 -11.11 -13.82 2.73
N ARG A 250 -11.12 -13.29 3.93
CA ARG A 250 -12.37 -12.94 4.61
C ARG A 250 -13.08 -11.81 3.89
N PRO A 251 -14.45 -11.79 3.90
CA PRO A 251 -15.23 -10.76 3.20
C PRO A 251 -14.97 -9.32 3.67
N GLU A 252 -14.52 -9.18 4.92
CA GLU A 252 -14.20 -7.87 5.50
C GLU A 252 -12.90 -7.28 4.98
N GLN A 253 -12.05 -8.13 4.39
CA GLN A 253 -10.75 -7.77 3.84
C GLN A 253 -10.85 -7.65 2.32
N GLY A 254 -10.16 -6.72 1.78
CA GLY A 254 -10.04 -6.57 0.35
C GLY A 254 -9.97 -5.10 -0.05
N LEU A 255 -9.20 -4.85 -1.10
CA LEU A 255 -9.01 -3.50 -1.59
C LEU A 255 -10.36 -2.94 -2.09
N ARG A 256 -10.79 -1.82 -1.49
CA ARG A 256 -12.04 -1.14 -1.84
C ARG A 256 -13.30 -2.03 -1.85
N GLY A 257 -13.40 -2.99 -0.93
CA GLY A 257 -14.59 -3.82 -0.77
C GLY A 257 -14.68 -4.91 -1.82
N ALA A 258 -13.60 -5.59 -2.07
CA ALA A 258 -13.56 -6.81 -2.86
C ALA A 258 -14.48 -7.90 -2.31
N SER A 259 -14.84 -8.85 -3.16
CA SER A 259 -15.70 -9.98 -2.77
C SER A 259 -14.88 -11.12 -2.13
N PRO A 260 -15.54 -12.08 -1.46
CA PRO A 260 -14.89 -13.31 -0.98
C PRO A 260 -14.27 -14.18 -2.09
N ASN A 261 -14.59 -13.89 -3.34
CA ASN A 261 -14.08 -14.60 -4.52
C ASN A 261 -12.86 -13.91 -5.16
N GLN A 262 -12.37 -12.85 -4.54
CA GLN A 262 -11.17 -12.18 -4.98
C GLN A 262 -9.99 -13.17 -5.02
N LYS A 263 -9.23 -13.10 -6.12
CA LYS A 263 -7.92 -13.73 -6.27
C LYS A 263 -6.88 -12.63 -6.49
N VAL A 264 -5.76 -12.73 -5.79
CA VAL A 264 -4.62 -11.84 -6.00
C VAL A 264 -3.42 -12.66 -6.41
N THR A 265 -2.83 -12.32 -7.55
CA THR A 265 -1.56 -12.88 -8.01
C THR A 265 -0.47 -11.83 -7.82
N GLU A 266 0.59 -12.18 -7.10
CA GLU A 266 1.71 -11.30 -6.81
C GLU A 266 3.00 -11.87 -7.38
N ARG A 267 3.91 -11.01 -7.83
CA ARG A 267 5.16 -11.39 -8.45
C ARG A 267 6.31 -10.57 -7.87
N PHE A 268 7.24 -11.24 -7.23
CA PHE A 268 8.41 -10.62 -6.61
C PHE A 268 9.65 -10.99 -7.44
N THR A 269 10.27 -9.99 -8.05
CA THR A 269 11.50 -10.18 -8.83
C THR A 269 12.57 -9.25 -8.31
N ARG A 270 13.68 -9.79 -7.82
CA ARG A 270 14.81 -8.94 -7.41
C ARG A 270 15.52 -8.44 -8.67
N ILE A 271 15.45 -7.14 -8.91
CA ILE A 271 15.94 -6.48 -10.14
C ILE A 271 17.23 -5.70 -9.91
N GLY A 272 17.78 -5.78 -8.71
CA GLY A 272 19.04 -5.13 -8.33
C GLY A 272 19.46 -5.56 -6.93
N PRO A 273 20.69 -5.21 -6.48
CA PRO A 273 21.16 -5.58 -5.16
C PRO A 273 20.25 -5.04 -4.05
N ASN A 274 19.63 -3.89 -4.29
CA ASN A 274 18.84 -3.14 -3.31
C ASN A 274 17.38 -2.92 -3.75
N LYS A 275 16.87 -3.72 -4.69
CA LYS A 275 15.54 -3.48 -5.25
C LYS A 275 14.83 -4.75 -5.68
N ILE A 276 13.56 -4.88 -5.26
CA ILE A 276 12.60 -5.86 -5.76
C ILE A 276 11.52 -5.09 -6.54
N SER A 277 11.20 -5.53 -7.76
CA SER A 277 9.95 -5.19 -8.44
C SER A 277 8.88 -6.11 -7.88
N TYR A 278 7.90 -5.51 -7.21
CA TYR A 278 6.71 -6.18 -6.73
C TYR A 278 5.53 -5.80 -7.62
N ARG A 279 4.97 -6.77 -8.33
CA ARG A 279 3.80 -6.59 -9.18
C ARG A 279 2.65 -7.42 -8.66
N PHE A 280 1.44 -6.90 -8.81
CA PHE A 280 0.24 -7.60 -8.42
C PHE A 280 -0.86 -7.49 -9.47
N THR A 281 -1.76 -8.47 -9.47
CA THR A 281 -3.01 -8.46 -10.24
C THR A 281 -4.13 -8.92 -9.33
N ILE A 282 -5.21 -8.16 -9.28
CA ILE A 282 -6.45 -8.46 -8.56
C ILE A 282 -7.50 -8.88 -9.58
N GLU A 283 -8.04 -10.05 -9.41
CA GLU A 283 -9.16 -10.60 -10.17
C GLU A 283 -10.36 -10.74 -9.23
N ASP A 284 -11.41 -9.98 -9.46
CA ASP A 284 -12.67 -10.06 -8.72
C ASP A 284 -13.85 -9.72 -9.65
N PRO A 285 -14.24 -10.67 -10.49
CA PRO A 285 -15.28 -10.43 -11.50
C PRO A 285 -16.66 -10.10 -10.91
N GLY A 286 -16.87 -10.39 -9.63
CA GLY A 286 -18.08 -9.97 -8.91
C GLY A 286 -18.11 -8.50 -8.51
N VAL A 287 -16.97 -7.81 -8.57
CA VAL A 287 -16.82 -6.42 -8.13
C VAL A 287 -16.29 -5.52 -9.23
N TYR A 288 -15.33 -5.98 -10.01
CA TYR A 288 -14.66 -5.19 -11.04
C TYR A 288 -14.91 -5.75 -12.43
N ALA A 289 -15.16 -4.87 -13.39
CA ALA A 289 -15.41 -5.25 -14.79
C ALA A 289 -14.18 -5.86 -15.49
N GLU A 290 -12.97 -5.55 -14.99
CA GLU A 290 -11.70 -6.06 -15.50
C GLU A 290 -10.68 -6.17 -14.36
N PRO A 291 -9.62 -6.99 -14.53
CA PRO A 291 -8.55 -7.11 -13.54
C PRO A 291 -7.82 -5.78 -13.30
N ILE A 292 -7.33 -5.61 -12.07
CA ILE A 292 -6.52 -4.46 -11.67
C ILE A 292 -5.08 -4.95 -11.49
N SER A 293 -4.13 -4.33 -12.19
CA SER A 293 -2.71 -4.61 -11.96
C SER A 293 -1.96 -3.38 -11.50
N GLY A 294 -0.92 -3.60 -10.73
CA GLY A 294 -0.05 -2.55 -10.24
C GLY A 294 1.39 -3.00 -10.02
N GLU A 295 2.26 -2.02 -9.79
CA GLU A 295 3.68 -2.25 -9.54
C GLU A 295 4.17 -1.32 -8.44
N VAL A 296 4.95 -1.87 -7.51
CA VAL A 296 5.62 -1.16 -6.41
C VAL A 296 7.10 -1.55 -6.41
N ALA A 297 7.98 -0.60 -6.13
CA ALA A 297 9.36 -0.90 -5.83
C ALA A 297 9.53 -1.16 -4.33
N MET A 298 10.09 -2.30 -3.97
CA MET A 298 10.56 -2.55 -2.61
C MET A 298 12.06 -2.26 -2.59
N ASN A 299 12.48 -1.27 -1.84
CA ASN A 299 13.88 -0.87 -1.72
C ASN A 299 14.45 -1.37 -0.39
N THR A 300 15.73 -1.78 -0.37
CA THR A 300 16.37 -2.12 0.90
C THR A 300 16.37 -0.95 1.86
N THR A 301 16.13 -1.22 3.13
CA THR A 301 16.28 -0.25 4.22
C THR A 301 17.25 -0.78 5.28
N LYS A 302 17.96 0.15 5.94
CA LYS A 302 18.77 -0.16 7.14
C LYS A 302 17.95 0.02 8.43
N GLY A 303 16.72 0.49 8.30
CA GLY A 303 15.79 0.63 9.41
C GLY A 303 15.49 -0.72 10.05
N GLN A 304 15.20 -0.69 11.33
CA GLN A 304 14.66 -1.85 12.04
C GLN A 304 13.17 -1.98 11.74
N VAL A 305 12.65 -3.19 11.80
CA VAL A 305 11.20 -3.40 11.90
C VAL A 305 10.82 -3.07 13.34
N TYR A 306 9.96 -2.08 13.52
CA TYR A 306 9.52 -1.66 14.85
C TYR A 306 8.27 -2.43 15.26
N GLU A 307 8.13 -2.63 16.56
CA GLU A 307 6.89 -3.14 17.11
C GLU A 307 5.74 -2.15 16.86
N TYR A 308 4.63 -2.67 16.39
CA TYR A 308 3.38 -1.93 16.25
C TYR A 308 2.38 -2.41 17.31
N ALA A 309 2.45 -1.79 18.49
CA ALA A 309 1.66 -2.15 19.67
C ALA A 309 0.22 -1.58 19.57
N CYS A 310 -0.58 -2.06 18.63
CA CYS A 310 -1.90 -1.53 18.31
C CYS A 310 -2.90 -1.69 19.48
N HIS A 311 -2.91 -2.87 20.10
CA HIS A 311 -3.88 -3.21 21.15
C HIS A 311 -3.63 -2.44 22.44
N GLU A 312 -2.38 -2.24 22.81
CA GLU A 312 -1.96 -1.62 24.09
C GLU A 312 -2.40 -0.17 24.21
N GLY A 313 -2.52 0.55 23.11
CA GLY A 313 -2.96 1.93 23.06
C GLY A 313 -4.40 2.13 22.60
N ASN A 314 -5.16 1.07 22.30
CA ASN A 314 -6.49 1.17 21.70
C ASN A 314 -7.61 1.39 22.73
N TYR A 315 -7.52 2.49 23.49
CA TYR A 315 -8.60 2.91 24.38
C TYR A 315 -9.79 3.53 23.62
N ALA A 316 -9.56 4.01 22.39
CA ALA A 316 -10.58 4.70 21.62
C ALA A 316 -11.77 3.80 21.28
N LEU A 317 -11.54 2.56 20.87
CA LEU A 317 -12.62 1.62 20.51
C LEU A 317 -13.56 1.35 21.69
N SER A 318 -13.02 1.01 22.86
CA SER A 318 -13.82 0.77 24.06
C SER A 318 -14.54 2.04 24.53
N GLY A 319 -13.87 3.20 24.45
CA GLY A 319 -14.46 4.51 24.79
C GLY A 319 -15.63 4.89 23.89
N MET A 320 -15.50 4.69 22.57
CA MET A 320 -16.57 4.97 21.61
C MET A 320 -17.80 4.06 21.83
N LEU A 321 -17.57 2.77 22.08
CA LEU A 321 -18.66 1.83 22.37
C LEU A 321 -19.34 2.14 23.71
N ALA A 322 -18.59 2.49 24.74
CA ALA A 322 -19.14 2.88 26.04
C ALA A 322 -19.95 4.19 25.95
N GLY A 323 -19.46 5.17 25.21
CA GLY A 323 -20.19 6.42 24.93
C GLY A 323 -21.53 6.18 24.24
N ALA A 324 -21.53 5.34 23.19
CA ALA A 324 -22.78 4.98 22.49
C ALA A 324 -23.79 4.29 23.44
N ARG A 325 -23.33 3.38 24.32
CA ARG A 325 -24.22 2.76 25.32
C ARG A 325 -24.80 3.78 26.33
N ALA A 326 -24.00 4.77 26.70
CA ALA A 326 -24.49 5.85 27.60
C ALA A 326 -25.56 6.71 26.91
N GLU A 327 -25.34 7.06 25.62
CA GLU A 327 -26.32 7.82 24.85
C GLU A 327 -27.63 7.05 24.65
N GLU A 328 -27.56 5.76 24.32
CA GLU A 328 -28.74 4.91 24.19
C GLU A 328 -29.50 4.75 25.48
N LYS A 329 -28.81 4.67 26.62
CA LYS A 329 -29.43 4.64 27.93
C LYS A 329 -30.16 5.94 28.20
N ALA A 330 -29.53 7.09 28.01
CA ALA A 330 -30.13 8.40 28.21
C ALA A 330 -31.35 8.60 27.30
N ALA A 331 -31.30 8.17 26.05
CA ALA A 331 -32.44 8.24 25.14
C ALA A 331 -33.64 7.39 25.61
N ARG A 332 -33.38 6.18 26.11
CA ARG A 332 -34.46 5.33 26.70
C ARG A 332 -35.09 5.95 27.94
N GLU A 333 -34.27 6.52 28.83
CA GLU A 333 -34.75 7.19 30.05
C GLU A 333 -35.59 8.43 29.73
N ALA A 334 -35.19 9.24 28.74
CA ALA A 334 -35.94 10.38 28.24
C ALA A 334 -37.31 9.99 27.66
N GLN A 335 -37.38 8.91 26.89
CA GLN A 335 -38.63 8.38 26.34
C GLN A 335 -39.56 7.86 27.45
N ALA A 336 -39.02 7.13 28.43
CA ALA A 336 -39.79 6.64 29.58
C ALA A 336 -40.33 7.79 30.47
N GLY A 337 -39.53 8.85 30.68
CA GLY A 337 -39.93 10.04 31.46
C GLY A 337 -40.93 10.93 30.72
N GLY A 338 -40.91 10.95 29.37
CA GLY A 338 -41.87 11.72 28.56
C GLY A 338 -43.28 11.12 28.50
N GLY A 339 -43.38 9.77 28.64
CA GLY A 339 -44.68 9.07 28.60
C GLY A 339 -45.60 9.32 29.80
N ASN A 340 -45.11 9.91 30.89
CA ASN A 340 -45.90 10.11 32.12
C ASN A 340 -46.48 11.53 32.26
N LYS A 341 -46.39 12.40 31.26
CA LYS A 341 -46.96 13.76 31.29
C LYS A 341 -48.26 13.94 30.51
N GLY A 342 -48.88 12.87 30.02
CA GLY A 342 -50.09 12.93 29.20
C GLY A 342 -51.37 12.35 29.81
N GLY A 343 -51.46 12.21 31.13
CA GLY A 343 -52.62 11.61 31.78
C GLY A 343 -53.06 12.39 33.05
N GLY A 344 -53.56 13.62 32.88
CA GLY A 344 -54.10 14.34 34.01
C GLY A 344 -54.66 15.70 33.62
N GLY A 345 -55.82 15.69 33.04
CA GLY A 345 -56.55 16.93 32.75
C GLY A 345 -57.97 16.64 32.32
N ASN A 346 -58.78 16.55 33.30
CA ASN A 346 -60.21 16.58 33.14
C ASN A 346 -60.67 18.02 33.14
#